data_c9979ee0e2056baa424eeead374d8011
#
_entry.id   c9979ee0e2056baa424eeead374d8011
#
_cell.length_a   1.000
_cell.length_b   1.000
_cell.length_c   1.000
_cell.angle_alpha   90.00
_cell.angle_beta   90.00
_cell.angle_gamma   90.00
#
_symmetry.space_group_name_H-M   'P 1'
#
loop_
_entity.id
_entity.type
_entity.pdbx_description
1 polymer ?
#
loop_
_entity_poly.entity_id
_entity_poly.type
_entity_poly.pdbx_seq_one_letter_code
_entity_poly.pdbx_strand_id
1 'polypeptide(L)'
;MNKEKFLQDAKANYVENPTMARVYDIHGGKYFVTYNGYFGMIFDKADNVENLFRNGVCNFASMSNLFSNNTVFSSGKILLSPYKEVEYEGMPLQVLEYMPGESYYNVYIQKEFMKYFSKDAEFYSSAHSWNKIHISGVFVVENGEIVGCIMPVNVDRR
;
A
#
# COMPACT_ATOMS: atom_id res chain seq x y z
N MET A 1 9.98 -9.07 2.54
CA MET A 1 9.33 -7.98 3.32
C MET A 1 10.11 -7.72 4.59
N ASN A 2 10.43 -6.49 4.86
CA ASN A 2 11.19 -6.10 6.05
C ASN A 2 10.26 -5.53 7.14
N LYS A 3 9.59 -6.43 7.85
CA LYS A 3 8.63 -6.09 8.91
C LYS A 3 9.26 -5.30 10.05
N GLU A 4 10.43 -5.72 10.48
CA GLU A 4 11.13 -5.10 11.61
C GLU A 4 11.49 -3.65 11.33
N LYS A 5 12.06 -3.40 10.17
CA LYS A 5 12.41 -2.04 9.71
C LYS A 5 11.16 -1.16 9.63
N PHE A 6 10.07 -1.71 9.06
CA PHE A 6 8.81 -0.99 8.97
C PHE A 6 8.28 -0.59 10.35
N LEU A 7 8.27 -1.52 11.30
CA LEU A 7 7.76 -1.25 12.66
C LEU A 7 8.59 -0.18 13.37
N GLN A 8 9.92 -0.22 13.22
CA GLN A 8 10.79 0.81 13.77
C GLN A 8 10.46 2.19 13.19
N ASP A 9 10.33 2.27 11.89
CA ASP A 9 10.04 3.53 11.20
C ASP A 9 8.62 4.04 11.52
N ALA A 10 7.65 3.14 11.63
CA ALA A 10 6.28 3.50 12.00
C ALA A 10 6.21 4.06 13.42
N LYS A 11 6.95 3.48 14.36
CA LYS A 11 7.02 3.99 15.73
C LYS A 11 7.64 5.39 15.77
N ALA A 12 8.71 5.60 15.01
CA ALA A 12 9.35 6.91 14.94
C ALA A 12 8.40 7.96 14.34
N ASN A 13 7.69 7.60 13.29
CA ASN A 13 6.71 8.48 12.66
C ASN A 13 5.54 8.81 13.59
N TYR A 14 5.11 7.85 14.40
CA TYR A 14 4.03 8.05 15.37
C TYR A 14 4.36 9.13 16.40
N VAL A 15 5.60 9.19 16.86
CA VAL A 15 6.03 10.21 17.83
C VAL A 15 5.87 11.61 17.25
N GLU A 16 6.19 11.79 15.97
CA GLU A 16 6.09 13.09 15.30
C GLU A 16 4.68 13.38 14.78
N ASN A 17 3.96 12.35 14.35
CA ASN A 17 2.65 12.46 13.70
C ASN A 17 1.68 11.41 14.23
N PRO A 18 1.20 11.55 15.48
CA PRO A 18 0.42 10.48 16.14
C PRO A 18 -0.94 10.19 15.50
N THR A 19 -1.44 11.08 14.65
CA THR A 19 -2.71 10.86 13.94
C THR A 19 -2.56 10.05 12.66
N MET A 20 -1.33 9.90 12.16
CA MET A 20 -1.06 9.27 10.87
C MET A 20 -0.82 7.77 10.96
N ALA A 21 -0.40 7.27 12.11
CA ALA A 21 -0.08 5.87 12.33
C ALA A 21 -1.20 5.18 13.10
N ARG A 22 -1.70 4.07 12.57
CA ARG A 22 -2.84 3.32 13.13
C ARG A 22 -2.63 1.83 12.95
N VAL A 23 -3.25 1.05 13.82
CA VAL A 23 -3.41 -0.40 13.64
C VAL A 23 -4.89 -0.64 13.38
N TYR A 24 -5.21 -1.25 12.23
CA TYR A 24 -6.58 -1.59 11.86
C TYR A 24 -6.76 -3.10 11.89
N ASP A 25 -7.85 -3.55 12.51
CA ASP A 25 -8.28 -4.94 12.40
C ASP A 25 -8.96 -5.12 11.02
N ILE A 26 -8.38 -5.96 10.18
CA ILE A 26 -8.92 -6.25 8.85
C ILE A 26 -9.51 -7.66 8.77
N HIS A 27 -9.75 -8.29 9.93
CA HIS A 27 -10.32 -9.63 10.09
C HIS A 27 -9.39 -10.75 9.57
N GLY A 28 -9.83 -12.00 9.71
CA GLY A 28 -9.02 -13.14 9.27
C GLY A 28 -7.71 -13.33 10.03
N GLY A 29 -7.60 -12.78 11.24
CA GLY A 29 -6.37 -12.85 12.01
C GLY A 29 -5.28 -11.90 11.53
N LYS A 30 -5.65 -10.86 10.80
CA LYS A 30 -4.71 -9.90 10.20
C LYS A 30 -4.95 -8.49 10.70
N TYR A 31 -3.85 -7.74 10.76
CA TYR A 31 -3.86 -6.31 11.04
C TYR A 31 -3.20 -5.54 9.91
N PHE A 32 -3.73 -4.37 9.60
CA PHE A 32 -3.10 -3.42 8.70
C PHE A 32 -2.53 -2.28 9.54
N VAL A 33 -1.21 -2.14 9.52
CA VAL A 33 -0.50 -1.10 10.28
C VAL A 33 -0.09 -0.01 9.30
N THR A 34 -0.56 1.22 9.54
CA THR A 34 -0.21 2.34 8.68
C THR A 34 1.01 3.08 9.22
N TYR A 35 1.89 3.47 8.31
CA TYR A 35 3.00 4.35 8.57
C TYR A 35 2.54 5.82 8.51
N ASN A 36 1.74 6.11 7.48
CA ASN A 36 1.12 7.41 7.26
C ASN A 36 -0.18 7.21 6.48
N GLY A 37 -0.80 8.30 6.02
CA GLY A 37 -2.03 8.22 5.23
C GLY A 37 -1.89 7.59 3.84
N TYR A 38 -0.66 7.27 3.41
CA TYR A 38 -0.37 6.79 2.06
C TYR A 38 0.20 5.38 2.01
N PHE A 39 0.55 4.79 3.14
CA PHE A 39 1.26 3.51 3.14
C PHE A 39 1.01 2.73 4.42
N GLY A 40 0.87 1.43 4.28
CA GLY A 40 0.81 0.50 5.41
C GLY A 40 1.16 -0.92 4.98
N MET A 41 1.40 -1.77 5.97
CA MET A 41 1.74 -3.18 5.77
C MET A 41 0.85 -4.09 6.61
N ILE A 42 0.70 -5.33 6.15
CA ILE A 42 -0.14 -6.33 6.81
C ILE A 42 0.70 -7.17 7.76
N PHE A 43 0.15 -7.41 8.94
CA PHE A 43 0.76 -8.23 9.99
C PHE A 43 -0.22 -9.29 10.47
N ASP A 44 0.29 -10.40 10.96
CA ASP A 44 -0.50 -11.44 11.62
C ASP A 44 -0.68 -11.08 13.10
N LYS A 45 -1.69 -11.66 13.74
CA LYS A 45 -1.88 -11.52 15.19
C LYS A 45 -0.66 -12.00 15.98
N ALA A 46 0.05 -12.98 15.46
CA ALA A 46 1.28 -13.51 16.06
C ALA A 46 2.41 -12.48 16.10
N ASP A 47 2.35 -11.43 15.29
CA ASP A 47 3.36 -10.37 15.27
C ASP A 47 3.22 -9.38 16.44
N ASN A 48 2.16 -9.48 17.22
CA ASN A 48 1.93 -8.70 18.45
C ASN A 48 1.99 -7.17 18.24
N VAL A 49 1.26 -6.69 17.24
CA VAL A 49 1.26 -5.25 16.89
C VAL A 49 0.11 -4.48 17.53
N GLU A 50 -0.77 -5.11 18.31
CA GLU A 50 -1.98 -4.49 18.88
C GLU A 50 -1.67 -3.28 19.77
N ASN A 51 -0.56 -3.32 20.46
CA ASN A 51 -0.15 -2.27 21.39
C ASN A 51 0.98 -1.40 20.82
N LEU A 52 1.17 -1.43 19.49
CA LEU A 52 2.24 -0.67 18.84
C LEU A 52 2.09 0.84 19.08
N PHE A 53 0.86 1.33 19.04
CA PHE A 53 0.53 2.73 19.26
C PHE A 53 -0.46 2.88 20.40
N ARG A 54 -0.48 4.05 21.04
CA ARG A 54 -1.39 4.36 22.15
C ARG A 54 -2.86 4.35 21.74
N ASN A 55 -3.14 4.56 20.48
CA ASN A 55 -4.50 4.59 19.95
C ASN A 55 -5.20 3.23 20.00
N GLY A 56 -4.46 2.15 20.25
CA GLY A 56 -5.00 0.80 20.21
C GLY A 56 -5.38 0.37 18.81
N VAL A 57 -6.22 -0.66 18.73
CA VAL A 57 -6.68 -1.21 17.46
C VAL A 57 -7.94 -0.47 17.01
N CYS A 58 -7.95 -0.01 15.77
CA CYS A 58 -9.09 0.61 15.13
C CYS A 58 -9.87 -0.43 14.34
N ASN A 59 -11.20 -0.30 14.32
CA ASN A 59 -12.09 -1.27 13.68
C ASN A 59 -13.05 -0.55 12.73
N PHE A 60 -12.53 -0.15 11.56
CA PHE A 60 -13.32 0.52 10.54
C PHE A 60 -13.68 -0.43 9.41
N ALA A 61 -14.97 -0.55 9.13
CA ALA A 61 -15.49 -1.42 8.07
C ALA A 61 -14.89 -1.08 6.69
N SER A 62 -14.67 0.19 6.41
CA SER A 62 -14.08 0.63 5.13
C SER A 62 -12.67 0.07 4.93
N MET A 63 -11.87 0.00 5.97
CA MET A 63 -10.51 -0.54 5.89
C MET A 63 -10.54 -2.06 5.72
N SER A 64 -11.41 -2.74 6.45
CA SER A 64 -11.61 -4.18 6.30
C SER A 64 -12.09 -4.52 4.89
N ASN A 65 -13.05 -3.77 4.36
CA ASN A 65 -13.59 -3.98 3.03
C ASN A 65 -12.57 -3.74 1.93
N LEU A 66 -11.63 -2.82 2.12
CA LEU A 66 -10.58 -2.57 1.16
C LEU A 66 -9.80 -3.86 0.86
N PHE A 67 -9.48 -4.64 1.87
CA PHE A 67 -8.71 -5.87 1.70
C PHE A 67 -9.59 -7.07 1.32
N SER A 68 -10.79 -7.19 1.88
CA SER A 68 -11.68 -8.31 1.55
C SER A 68 -12.24 -8.22 0.13
N ASN A 69 -12.52 -7.02 -0.36
CA ASN A 69 -13.05 -6.81 -1.70
C ASN A 69 -11.98 -6.76 -2.79
N ASN A 70 -10.73 -6.62 -2.42
CA ASN A 70 -9.60 -6.45 -3.33
C ASN A 70 -8.60 -7.59 -3.18
N THR A 71 -9.07 -8.83 -3.31
CA THR A 71 -8.16 -9.97 -3.36
C THR A 71 -7.41 -9.98 -4.69
N VAL A 72 -6.16 -10.43 -4.67
CA VAL A 72 -5.30 -10.47 -5.85
C VAL A 72 -5.92 -11.25 -7.01
N PHE A 73 -6.76 -12.24 -6.68
CA PHE A 73 -7.33 -13.15 -7.67
C PHE A 73 -8.72 -12.76 -8.13
N SER A 74 -9.28 -11.65 -7.64
CA SER A 74 -10.59 -11.20 -8.11
C SER A 74 -10.48 -10.63 -9.51
N SER A 75 -11.56 -10.75 -10.29
CA SER A 75 -11.62 -10.17 -11.63
C SER A 75 -11.47 -8.65 -11.57
N GLY A 76 -10.86 -8.08 -12.61
CA GLY A 76 -10.62 -6.63 -12.68
C GLY A 76 -9.33 -6.16 -12.02
N LYS A 77 -8.49 -7.07 -11.56
CA LYS A 77 -7.17 -6.70 -11.07
C LYS A 77 -6.23 -6.35 -12.21
N ILE A 78 -5.47 -5.30 -11.99
CA ILE A 78 -4.50 -4.77 -12.94
C ILE A 78 -3.11 -5.00 -12.40
N LEU A 79 -2.29 -5.74 -13.16
CA LEU A 79 -0.87 -5.90 -12.84
C LEU A 79 -0.13 -4.63 -13.25
N LEU A 80 0.64 -4.09 -12.32
CA LEU A 80 1.48 -2.92 -12.53
C LEU A 80 2.94 -3.33 -12.44
N SER A 81 3.78 -2.81 -13.32
CA SER A 81 5.19 -3.14 -13.37
C SER A 81 6.04 -1.90 -13.13
N PRO A 82 7.09 -1.97 -12.30
CA PRO A 82 8.02 -0.87 -12.15
C PRO A 82 8.66 -0.53 -13.50
N TYR A 83 8.65 0.76 -13.84
CA TYR A 83 9.09 1.23 -15.14
C TYR A 83 10.30 2.16 -15.05
N LYS A 84 10.13 3.30 -14.40
CA LYS A 84 11.19 4.28 -14.23
C LYS A 84 11.01 5.06 -12.93
N GLU A 85 12.03 5.82 -12.57
CA GLU A 85 11.97 6.72 -11.43
C GLU A 85 11.90 8.16 -11.94
N VAL A 86 11.12 8.97 -11.26
CA VAL A 86 11.00 10.41 -11.53
C VAL A 86 11.03 11.17 -10.22
N GLU A 87 11.19 12.47 -10.32
CA GLU A 87 11.08 13.36 -9.16
C GLU A 87 9.95 14.35 -9.40
N TYR A 88 9.11 14.55 -8.39
CA TYR A 88 8.01 15.50 -8.43
C TYR A 88 8.01 16.32 -7.15
N GLU A 89 8.20 17.62 -7.31
CA GLU A 89 8.28 18.55 -6.17
C GLU A 89 9.29 18.12 -5.09
N GLY A 90 10.44 17.64 -5.53
CA GLY A 90 11.50 17.17 -4.64
C GLY A 90 11.30 15.76 -4.08
N MET A 91 10.21 15.10 -4.42
CA MET A 91 9.87 13.76 -3.93
C MET A 91 10.27 12.70 -4.98
N PRO A 92 11.14 11.75 -4.63
CA PRO A 92 11.41 10.62 -5.52
C PRO A 92 10.19 9.71 -5.66
N LEU A 93 9.80 9.43 -6.89
CA LEU A 93 8.66 8.58 -7.21
C LEU A 93 9.07 7.40 -8.06
N GLN A 94 8.49 6.25 -7.77
CA GLN A 94 8.52 5.09 -8.66
C GLN A 94 7.31 5.14 -9.57
N VAL A 95 7.53 5.10 -10.86
CA VAL A 95 6.45 4.98 -11.85
C VAL A 95 6.15 3.50 -12.05
N LEU A 96 4.88 3.15 -11.91
CA LEU A 96 4.38 1.81 -12.21
C LEU A 96 3.61 1.87 -13.53
N GLU A 97 3.93 0.96 -14.44
CA GLU A 97 3.33 0.89 -15.74
C GLU A 97 2.23 -0.18 -15.77
N TYR A 98 1.12 0.14 -16.39
CA TYR A 98 0.03 -0.81 -16.59
C TYR A 98 0.44 -1.90 -17.60
N MET A 99 0.19 -3.14 -17.24
CA MET A 99 0.39 -4.30 -18.11
C MET A 99 -0.99 -4.84 -18.54
N PRO A 100 -1.26 -5.04 -19.81
CA PRO A 100 -0.37 -5.31 -20.95
C PRO A 100 -0.01 -4.13 -21.86
N GLY A 101 0.15 -2.96 -21.37
CA GLY A 101 0.86 -1.94 -22.13
C GLY A 101 0.06 -1.10 -23.11
N GLU A 102 -1.25 -1.24 -23.14
CA GLU A 102 -2.11 -0.40 -23.97
C GLU A 102 -2.44 0.94 -23.35
N SER A 103 -1.84 1.25 -22.22
CA SER A 103 -2.34 2.39 -21.50
C SER A 103 -1.31 3.49 -21.37
N TYR A 104 -1.82 4.64 -21.54
CA TYR A 104 -1.22 5.89 -21.18
C TYR A 104 -1.30 6.14 -19.67
N TYR A 105 -1.66 5.12 -18.91
CA TYR A 105 -1.87 5.25 -17.47
C TYR A 105 -0.64 4.78 -16.70
N ASN A 106 0.04 5.73 -16.13
CA ASN A 106 1.10 5.48 -15.18
C ASN A 106 0.60 5.77 -13.78
N VAL A 107 1.05 4.95 -12.83
CA VAL A 107 0.78 5.16 -11.42
C VAL A 107 2.06 5.58 -10.75
N TYR A 108 1.99 6.58 -9.91
CA TYR A 108 3.16 7.13 -9.22
C TYR A 108 3.05 6.81 -7.74
N ILE A 109 4.05 6.14 -7.18
CA ILE A 109 4.12 5.86 -5.75
C ILE A 109 5.42 6.42 -5.18
N GLN A 110 5.41 6.73 -3.89
CA GLN A 110 6.61 7.22 -3.23
C GLN A 110 7.67 6.10 -3.19
N LYS A 111 8.81 6.38 -3.77
CA LYS A 111 9.90 5.40 -3.89
C LYS A 111 10.39 4.90 -2.53
N GLU A 112 10.35 5.74 -1.51
CA GLU A 112 10.82 5.39 -0.17
C GLU A 112 10.12 4.17 0.42
N PHE A 113 8.87 3.88 0.00
CA PHE A 113 8.13 2.74 0.52
C PHE A 113 8.57 1.41 -0.10
N MET A 114 9.28 1.45 -1.21
CA MET A 114 9.78 0.25 -1.89
C MET A 114 10.80 -0.53 -1.04
N LYS A 115 11.50 0.15 -0.16
CA LYS A 115 12.56 -0.45 0.66
C LYS A 115 12.09 -1.54 1.62
N TYR A 116 10.78 -1.58 1.91
CA TYR A 116 10.22 -2.58 2.83
C TYR A 116 9.87 -3.90 2.15
N PHE A 117 9.89 -3.94 0.84
CA PHE A 117 9.44 -5.09 0.06
C PHE A 117 10.60 -5.77 -0.66
N SER A 118 10.43 -7.06 -0.99
CA SER A 118 11.42 -7.79 -1.76
C SER A 118 11.48 -7.28 -3.21
N LYS A 119 12.58 -7.60 -3.89
CA LYS A 119 12.75 -7.24 -5.31
C LYS A 119 11.75 -7.97 -6.21
N ASP A 120 11.24 -9.11 -5.74
CA ASP A 120 10.27 -9.92 -6.49
C ASP A 120 8.82 -9.57 -6.17
N ALA A 121 8.59 -8.52 -5.37
CA ALA A 121 7.25 -8.08 -5.05
C ALA A 121 6.50 -7.67 -6.32
N GLU A 122 5.23 -8.04 -6.37
CA GLU A 122 4.33 -7.68 -7.46
C GLU A 122 3.37 -6.58 -7.01
N PHE A 123 2.95 -5.74 -7.95
CA PHE A 123 2.07 -4.61 -7.67
C PHE A 123 0.78 -4.79 -8.44
N TYR A 124 -0.35 -4.67 -7.74
CA TYR A 124 -1.67 -4.81 -8.33
C TYR A 124 -2.57 -3.66 -7.93
N SER A 125 -3.49 -3.34 -8.78
CA SER A 125 -4.55 -2.40 -8.49
C SER A 125 -5.88 -2.90 -9.03
N SER A 126 -6.99 -2.25 -8.63
CA SER A 126 -8.30 -2.56 -9.17
C SER A 126 -8.75 -1.45 -10.12
N ALA A 127 -9.37 -1.84 -11.23
CA ALA A 127 -10.03 -0.92 -12.14
C ALA A 127 -11.46 -0.67 -11.66
N HIS A 128 -11.87 0.59 -11.60
CA HIS A 128 -13.21 0.95 -11.13
C HIS A 128 -14.19 1.29 -12.23
N SER A 129 -13.72 1.53 -13.46
CA SER A 129 -14.63 1.78 -14.58
C SER A 129 -13.98 1.49 -15.92
N TRP A 130 -14.83 1.27 -16.94
CA TRP A 130 -14.41 1.03 -18.31
C TRP A 130 -13.68 2.21 -18.94
N ASN A 131 -14.08 3.41 -18.61
CA ASN A 131 -13.61 4.62 -19.28
C ASN A 131 -12.54 5.37 -18.51
N LYS A 132 -12.38 5.05 -17.22
CA LYS A 132 -11.39 5.69 -16.37
C LYS A 132 -10.85 4.66 -15.40
N ILE A 133 -9.56 4.39 -15.52
CA ILE A 133 -8.89 3.58 -14.52
C ILE A 133 -8.65 4.46 -13.32
N HIS A 134 -9.51 4.30 -12.32
CA HIS A 134 -9.32 4.90 -11.01
C HIS A 134 -8.54 3.93 -10.14
N ILE A 135 -7.32 4.28 -9.84
CA ILE A 135 -6.49 3.48 -8.97
C ILE A 135 -6.61 4.05 -7.57
N SER A 136 -7.39 3.37 -6.75
CA SER A 136 -7.63 3.78 -5.36
C SER A 136 -6.55 3.30 -4.39
N GLY A 137 -5.74 2.33 -4.81
CA GLY A 137 -4.64 1.82 -4.01
C GLY A 137 -3.81 0.84 -4.81
N VAL A 138 -2.54 0.75 -4.49
CA VAL A 138 -1.63 -0.22 -5.05
C VAL A 138 -1.36 -1.29 -4.01
N PHE A 139 -1.76 -2.53 -4.27
CA PHE A 139 -1.52 -3.66 -3.38
C PHE A 139 -0.19 -4.28 -3.71
N VAL A 140 0.63 -4.49 -2.70
CA VAL A 140 1.92 -5.15 -2.83
C VAL A 140 1.76 -6.62 -2.45
N VAL A 141 2.24 -7.51 -3.31
CA VAL A 141 2.08 -8.95 -3.16
C VAL A 141 3.45 -9.60 -3.12
N GLU A 142 3.67 -10.43 -2.12
CA GLU A 142 4.84 -11.29 -2.01
C GLU A 142 4.37 -12.72 -1.76
N ASN A 143 4.92 -13.67 -2.52
CA ASN A 143 4.58 -15.08 -2.40
C ASN A 143 3.07 -15.36 -2.51
N GLY A 144 2.38 -14.62 -3.39
CA GLY A 144 0.95 -14.79 -3.63
C GLY A 144 0.03 -14.16 -2.58
N GLU A 145 0.57 -13.47 -1.58
CA GLU A 145 -0.21 -12.83 -0.52
C GLU A 145 -0.04 -11.32 -0.55
N ILE A 146 -1.12 -10.58 -0.27
CA ILE A 146 -1.06 -9.14 -0.10
C ILE A 146 -0.31 -8.85 1.19
N VAL A 147 0.77 -8.09 1.09
CA VAL A 147 1.60 -7.73 2.25
C VAL A 147 1.59 -6.25 2.57
N GLY A 148 1.03 -5.42 1.69
CA GLY A 148 0.95 -3.99 1.93
C GLY A 148 0.06 -3.28 0.93
N CYS A 149 -0.15 -2.00 1.20
CA CYS A 149 -0.92 -1.12 0.33
C CYS A 149 -0.26 0.26 0.31
N ILE A 150 -0.08 0.79 -0.89
CA ILE A 150 0.50 2.12 -1.10
C ILE A 150 -0.52 2.95 -1.87
N MET A 151 -0.85 4.13 -1.36
CA MET A 151 -1.72 5.06 -2.07
C MET A 151 -0.93 5.80 -3.13
N PRO A 152 -1.47 5.93 -4.36
CA PRO A 152 -0.80 6.67 -5.42
C PRO A 152 -0.68 8.15 -5.10
N VAL A 153 0.39 8.75 -5.60
CA VAL A 153 0.59 10.20 -5.56
C VAL A 153 -0.08 10.78 -6.81
N ASN A 154 -0.89 11.81 -6.61
CA ASN A 154 -1.51 12.51 -7.72
C ASN A 154 -0.51 13.49 -8.32
N VAL A 155 -0.01 13.15 -9.51
CA VAL A 155 0.92 13.99 -10.25
C VAL A 155 0.12 14.81 -11.26
N ASP A 156 0.22 16.12 -11.13
CA ASP A 156 -0.46 17.02 -12.07
C ASP A 156 0.21 16.89 -13.45
N ARG A 157 -0.57 16.45 -14.42
CA ARG A 157 -0.13 16.31 -15.81
C ARG A 157 -0.45 17.57 -16.58
N ARG A 158 0.47 18.42 -16.63
CA ARG A 158 0.38 19.58 -17.53
C ARG A 158 1.16 19.34 -18.81
#